data_c2c5bcdbeb9b2e462ea0d0ecd1c296b4
#
_entry.id   c2c5bcdbeb9b2e462ea0d0ecd1c296b4
#
_cell.length_a   1.000
_cell.length_b   1.000
_cell.length_c   1.000
_cell.angle_alpha   90.00
_cell.angle_beta   90.00
_cell.angle_gamma   90.00
#
_symmetry.space_group_name_H-M   'P 1'
#
loop_
_entity.id
_entity.type
_entity.pdbx_description
1 polymer ?
#
loop_
_entity_poly.entity_id
_entity_poly.type
_entity_poly.pdbx_seq_one_letter_code
_entity_poly.pdbx_strand_id
1 'polypeptide(L)'
;MFSFLKRLILLAILIVLAAAGGVVWWAQQPVSLSASPLEVVIKPNSSVSSVGKQLANAGVGVQPQLFSVLARATGNAKSLKAGGYALETGATPMSILDKMARGEVTHYVVTVIEGWSMRQMRAVVDAEPALKHDTAGMSDADLMRKIGAPETNPEGLFFPDTYLFARGSSDVELYRHAYQTMQKRLNDAWAKRSLDLPYKTPYEALTMASIIEKETGQKLERSMIAAVFVNRLRKNMLLQTDPTVIYGLGASFDGNLRKRDLQTDTPYNTYTRTGLPPTPIALPGMASLQAALNPAPSDALYFVSRGDGSSQFSTNLTDHNRAVNKYQRGQP
;
A
#
# COMPACT_ATOMS: atom_id res chain seq x y z
N MET A 1 -52.50 -49.87 -17.03
CA MET A 1 -51.78 -49.12 -15.96
C MET A 1 -50.29 -48.80 -16.29
N PHE A 2 -49.51 -49.80 -16.67
CA PHE A 2 -48.09 -49.63 -17.01
C PHE A 2 -47.81 -48.67 -18.21
N SER A 3 -48.65 -48.65 -19.25
CA SER A 3 -48.41 -47.76 -20.41
C SER A 3 -48.74 -46.29 -20.10
N PHE A 4 -49.73 -46.03 -19.24
CA PHE A 4 -50.10 -44.70 -18.79
C PHE A 4 -48.96 -44.09 -17.91
N LEU A 5 -48.38 -44.87 -16.99
CA LEU A 5 -47.25 -44.46 -16.15
C LEU A 5 -46.01 -44.14 -16.99
N LYS A 6 -45.70 -44.97 -18.02
CA LYS A 6 -44.60 -44.68 -18.96
C LYS A 6 -44.80 -43.38 -19.70
N ARG A 7 -46.02 -43.05 -20.17
CA ARG A 7 -46.33 -41.79 -20.84
C ARG A 7 -46.19 -40.59 -19.92
N LEU A 8 -46.59 -40.72 -18.63
CA LEU A 8 -46.43 -39.69 -17.61
C LEU A 8 -44.96 -39.42 -17.32
N ILE A 9 -44.13 -40.48 -17.18
CA ILE A 9 -42.68 -40.35 -16.98
C ILE A 9 -42.03 -39.68 -18.20
N LEU A 10 -42.39 -40.08 -19.41
CA LEU A 10 -41.88 -39.50 -20.65
C LEU A 10 -42.21 -37.99 -20.75
N LEU A 11 -43.47 -37.65 -20.43
CA LEU A 11 -43.92 -36.25 -20.40
C LEU A 11 -43.14 -35.44 -19.36
N ALA A 12 -42.94 -35.98 -18.16
CA ALA A 12 -42.16 -35.33 -17.12
C ALA A 12 -40.70 -35.10 -17.56
N ILE A 13 -40.08 -36.10 -18.21
CA ILE A 13 -38.71 -35.96 -18.77
C ILE A 13 -38.67 -34.84 -19.84
N LEU A 14 -39.65 -34.81 -20.75
CA LEU A 14 -39.72 -33.78 -21.79
C LEU A 14 -39.90 -32.38 -21.20
N ILE A 15 -40.71 -32.21 -20.14
CA ILE A 15 -40.90 -30.95 -19.45
C ILE A 15 -39.57 -30.53 -18.78
N VAL A 16 -38.86 -31.45 -18.12
CA VAL A 16 -37.56 -31.16 -17.49
C VAL A 16 -36.50 -30.75 -18.53
N LEU A 17 -36.45 -31.45 -19.66
CA LEU A 17 -35.54 -31.12 -20.77
C LEU A 17 -35.85 -29.75 -21.38
N ALA A 18 -37.16 -29.46 -21.59
CA ALA A 18 -37.61 -28.17 -22.10
C ALA A 18 -37.24 -27.03 -21.11
N ALA A 19 -37.47 -27.24 -19.80
CA ALA A 19 -37.12 -26.27 -18.76
C ALA A 19 -35.59 -26.05 -18.69
N ALA A 20 -34.77 -27.13 -18.76
CA ALA A 20 -33.35 -27.07 -18.81
C ALA A 20 -32.84 -26.30 -20.05
N GLY A 21 -33.40 -26.60 -21.24
CA GLY A 21 -33.12 -25.88 -22.48
C GLY A 21 -33.48 -24.39 -22.39
N GLY A 22 -34.60 -24.07 -21.76
CA GLY A 22 -35.01 -22.68 -21.50
C GLY A 22 -34.05 -21.92 -20.59
N VAL A 23 -33.51 -22.56 -19.53
CA VAL A 23 -32.50 -21.96 -18.64
C VAL A 23 -31.19 -21.74 -19.38
N VAL A 24 -30.73 -22.69 -20.20
CA VAL A 24 -29.50 -22.57 -21.00
C VAL A 24 -29.66 -21.44 -22.03
N TRP A 25 -30.77 -21.36 -22.71
CA TRP A 25 -31.08 -20.30 -23.66
C TRP A 25 -31.07 -18.92 -22.96
N TRP A 26 -31.79 -18.78 -21.83
CA TRP A 26 -31.81 -17.56 -21.03
C TRP A 26 -30.43 -17.17 -20.54
N ALA A 27 -29.60 -18.13 -20.10
CA ALA A 27 -28.27 -17.89 -19.59
C ALA A 27 -27.31 -17.29 -20.64
N GLN A 28 -27.63 -17.44 -21.92
CA GLN A 28 -26.85 -16.92 -23.04
C GLN A 28 -27.40 -15.60 -23.61
N GLN A 29 -28.57 -15.13 -23.14
CA GLN A 29 -29.13 -13.86 -23.60
C GLN A 29 -28.47 -12.67 -22.87
N PRO A 30 -28.18 -11.59 -23.60
CA PRO A 30 -27.69 -10.36 -22.96
C PRO A 30 -28.72 -9.83 -21.94
N VAL A 31 -28.23 -9.43 -20.78
CA VAL A 31 -29.06 -8.78 -19.75
C VAL A 31 -29.07 -7.27 -19.95
N SER A 32 -30.18 -6.63 -19.55
CA SER A 32 -30.23 -5.18 -19.45
C SER A 32 -29.35 -4.72 -18.29
N LEU A 33 -28.60 -3.62 -18.49
CA LEU A 33 -27.80 -2.95 -17.46
C LEU A 33 -28.30 -1.51 -17.31
N SER A 34 -28.39 -1.02 -16.07
CA SER A 34 -28.79 0.38 -15.79
C SER A 34 -27.75 1.41 -16.24
N ALA A 35 -26.50 0.98 -16.43
CA ALA A 35 -25.37 1.75 -16.96
C ALA A 35 -24.37 0.83 -17.67
N SER A 36 -23.47 1.35 -18.49
CA SER A 36 -22.36 0.57 -19.07
C SER A 36 -21.08 1.42 -19.12
N PRO A 37 -20.01 0.98 -18.44
CA PRO A 37 -19.94 -0.20 -17.57
C PRO A 37 -20.79 -0.01 -16.30
N LEU A 38 -21.44 -1.11 -15.85
CA LEU A 38 -22.13 -1.16 -14.56
C LEU A 38 -21.24 -1.84 -13.53
N GLU A 39 -20.91 -1.13 -12.47
CA GLU A 39 -20.14 -1.71 -11.37
C GLU A 39 -21.05 -2.31 -10.30
N VAL A 40 -20.81 -3.57 -9.98
CA VAL A 40 -21.57 -4.32 -8.96
C VAL A 40 -20.62 -4.83 -7.88
N VAL A 41 -20.91 -4.54 -6.62
CA VAL A 41 -20.12 -5.04 -5.47
C VAL A 41 -20.84 -6.22 -4.83
N ILE A 42 -20.18 -7.37 -4.80
CA ILE A 42 -20.64 -8.58 -4.12
C ILE A 42 -20.00 -8.70 -2.77
N LYS A 43 -20.82 -8.73 -1.73
CA LYS A 43 -20.36 -8.78 -0.33
C LYS A 43 -19.68 -10.11 0.00
N PRO A 44 -18.66 -10.11 0.88
CA PRO A 44 -18.06 -11.34 1.40
C PRO A 44 -19.11 -12.27 2.03
N ASN A 45 -18.87 -13.58 1.96
CA ASN A 45 -19.73 -14.62 2.52
C ASN A 45 -21.18 -14.61 2.01
N SER A 46 -21.43 -14.04 0.82
CA SER A 46 -22.75 -14.06 0.18
C SER A 46 -23.11 -15.46 -0.32
N SER A 47 -24.31 -15.92 0.02
CA SER A 47 -24.87 -17.12 -0.61
C SER A 47 -25.19 -16.84 -2.10
N VAL A 48 -25.29 -17.88 -2.93
CA VAL A 48 -25.64 -17.74 -4.36
C VAL A 48 -26.96 -16.97 -4.55
N SER A 49 -27.96 -17.24 -3.71
CA SER A 49 -29.24 -16.50 -3.75
C SER A 49 -29.05 -15.02 -3.39
N SER A 50 -28.16 -14.72 -2.45
CA SER A 50 -27.82 -13.34 -2.10
C SER A 50 -27.08 -12.64 -3.25
N VAL A 51 -26.17 -13.33 -3.94
CA VAL A 51 -25.47 -12.80 -5.13
C VAL A 51 -26.47 -12.41 -6.21
N GLY A 52 -27.42 -13.30 -6.57
CA GLY A 52 -28.44 -12.98 -7.56
C GLY A 52 -29.28 -11.74 -7.19
N LYS A 53 -29.64 -11.60 -5.90
CA LYS A 53 -30.36 -10.41 -5.41
C LYS A 53 -29.49 -9.15 -5.47
N GLN A 54 -28.19 -9.24 -5.14
CA GLN A 54 -27.27 -8.11 -5.21
C GLN A 54 -27.09 -7.63 -6.66
N LEU A 55 -26.97 -8.55 -7.62
CA LEU A 55 -26.96 -8.22 -9.05
C LEU A 55 -28.21 -7.47 -9.47
N ALA A 56 -29.39 -8.02 -9.17
CA ALA A 56 -30.66 -7.39 -9.53
C ALA A 56 -30.82 -6.00 -8.88
N ASN A 57 -30.49 -5.86 -7.58
CA ASN A 57 -30.56 -4.59 -6.87
C ASN A 57 -29.57 -3.54 -7.41
N ALA A 58 -28.45 -3.98 -7.99
CA ALA A 58 -27.49 -3.10 -8.63
C ALA A 58 -27.91 -2.64 -10.05
N GLY A 59 -29.03 -3.13 -10.57
CA GLY A 59 -29.54 -2.74 -11.88
C GLY A 59 -29.16 -3.70 -13.01
N VAL A 60 -28.75 -4.93 -12.67
CA VAL A 60 -28.56 -6.00 -13.67
C VAL A 60 -29.90 -6.74 -13.88
N GLY A 61 -30.32 -6.81 -15.10
CA GLY A 61 -31.59 -7.45 -15.49
C GLY A 61 -31.60 -8.99 -15.39
N VAL A 62 -31.09 -9.52 -14.26
CA VAL A 62 -31.11 -10.96 -13.98
C VAL A 62 -32.28 -11.33 -13.06
N GLN A 63 -32.83 -12.53 -13.25
CA GLN A 63 -33.75 -13.11 -12.29
C GLN A 63 -32.98 -13.87 -11.22
N PRO A 64 -33.02 -13.45 -9.91
CA PRO A 64 -32.18 -14.03 -8.86
C PRO A 64 -32.34 -15.54 -8.69
N GLN A 65 -33.56 -16.05 -8.87
CA GLN A 65 -33.84 -17.48 -8.74
C GLN A 65 -33.19 -18.28 -9.88
N LEU A 66 -33.35 -17.81 -11.14
CA LEU A 66 -32.75 -18.47 -12.29
C LEU A 66 -31.21 -18.41 -12.24
N PHE A 67 -30.64 -17.29 -11.80
CA PHE A 67 -29.20 -17.17 -11.58
C PHE A 67 -28.69 -18.19 -10.55
N SER A 68 -29.46 -18.39 -9.47
CA SER A 68 -29.13 -19.38 -8.46
C SER A 68 -29.22 -20.82 -8.98
N VAL A 69 -30.18 -21.11 -9.85
CA VAL A 69 -30.30 -22.41 -10.52
C VAL A 69 -29.12 -22.63 -11.46
N LEU A 70 -28.80 -21.64 -12.28
CA LEU A 70 -27.66 -21.67 -13.20
C LEU A 70 -26.35 -21.97 -12.48
N ALA A 71 -26.06 -21.22 -11.40
CA ALA A 71 -24.84 -21.39 -10.61
C ALA A 71 -24.71 -22.79 -9.98
N ARG A 72 -25.84 -23.40 -9.58
CA ARG A 72 -25.85 -24.78 -9.05
C ARG A 72 -25.70 -25.81 -10.15
N ALA A 73 -26.38 -25.62 -11.27
CA ALA A 73 -26.32 -26.55 -12.40
C ALA A 73 -24.95 -26.61 -13.06
N THR A 74 -24.22 -25.48 -13.08
CA THR A 74 -22.85 -25.40 -13.60
C THR A 74 -21.76 -25.78 -12.57
N GLY A 75 -22.13 -26.11 -11.32
CA GLY A 75 -21.19 -26.42 -10.25
C GLY A 75 -20.50 -25.20 -9.63
N ASN A 76 -20.77 -23.98 -10.11
CA ASN A 76 -20.11 -22.74 -9.70
C ASN A 76 -20.66 -22.14 -8.39
N ALA A 77 -21.66 -22.75 -7.77
CA ALA A 77 -22.32 -22.23 -6.58
C ALA A 77 -21.38 -21.94 -5.39
N LYS A 78 -20.28 -22.69 -5.27
CA LYS A 78 -19.28 -22.53 -4.21
C LYS A 78 -18.05 -21.74 -4.65
N SER A 79 -17.94 -21.39 -5.93
CA SER A 79 -16.75 -20.75 -6.52
C SER A 79 -16.90 -19.23 -6.66
N LEU A 80 -18.09 -18.68 -6.40
CA LEU A 80 -18.37 -17.26 -6.55
C LEU A 80 -17.53 -16.44 -5.56
N LYS A 81 -16.72 -15.54 -6.07
CA LYS A 81 -15.86 -14.67 -5.25
C LYS A 81 -16.54 -13.33 -4.98
N ALA A 82 -16.35 -12.83 -3.79
CA ALA A 82 -16.74 -11.47 -3.43
C ALA A 82 -15.81 -10.45 -4.10
N GLY A 83 -16.31 -9.23 -4.32
CA GLY A 83 -15.53 -8.14 -4.91
C GLY A 83 -16.36 -7.26 -5.83
N GLY A 84 -15.72 -6.25 -6.41
CA GLY A 84 -16.30 -5.38 -7.42
C GLY A 84 -16.18 -5.99 -8.82
N TYR A 85 -17.24 -5.92 -9.60
CA TYR A 85 -17.28 -6.43 -10.98
C TYR A 85 -17.83 -5.36 -11.91
N ALA A 86 -17.05 -4.99 -12.93
CA ALA A 86 -17.54 -4.16 -14.03
C ALA A 86 -18.21 -5.08 -15.08
N LEU A 87 -19.47 -4.79 -15.36
CA LEU A 87 -20.28 -5.47 -16.37
C LEU A 87 -20.52 -4.53 -17.54
N GLU A 88 -20.27 -5.00 -18.74
CA GLU A 88 -20.41 -4.22 -19.98
C GLU A 88 -21.68 -4.64 -20.74
N THR A 89 -22.13 -3.79 -21.63
CA THR A 89 -23.22 -4.10 -22.56
C THR A 89 -22.95 -5.42 -23.29
N GLY A 90 -23.95 -6.29 -23.35
CA GLY A 90 -23.81 -7.63 -23.92
C GLY A 90 -23.47 -8.72 -22.92
N ALA A 91 -23.25 -8.37 -21.63
CA ALA A 91 -23.07 -9.37 -20.58
C ALA A 91 -24.28 -10.31 -20.50
N THR A 92 -24.04 -11.61 -20.36
CA THR A 92 -25.04 -12.64 -20.18
C THR A 92 -25.00 -13.22 -18.78
N PRO A 93 -26.06 -13.84 -18.26
CA PRO A 93 -26.02 -14.52 -16.95
C PRO A 93 -24.87 -15.53 -16.84
N MET A 94 -24.56 -16.25 -17.92
CA MET A 94 -23.42 -17.18 -17.95
C MET A 94 -22.10 -16.47 -17.87
N SER A 95 -21.88 -15.41 -18.67
CA SER A 95 -20.60 -14.66 -18.63
C SER A 95 -20.39 -13.97 -17.29
N ILE A 96 -21.44 -13.46 -16.66
CA ILE A 96 -21.38 -12.88 -15.31
C ILE A 96 -21.00 -13.95 -14.29
N LEU A 97 -21.63 -15.13 -14.36
CA LEU A 97 -21.33 -16.25 -13.48
C LEU A 97 -19.86 -16.71 -13.60
N ASP A 98 -19.39 -16.87 -14.83
CA ASP A 98 -18.02 -17.29 -15.14
C ASP A 98 -17.00 -16.25 -14.65
N LYS A 99 -17.26 -14.96 -14.88
CA LYS A 99 -16.44 -13.85 -14.40
C LYS A 99 -16.31 -13.88 -12.86
N MET A 100 -17.43 -14.13 -12.17
CA MET A 100 -17.45 -14.26 -10.72
C MET A 100 -16.76 -15.52 -10.21
N ALA A 101 -16.92 -16.65 -10.90
CA ALA A 101 -16.29 -17.92 -10.54
C ALA A 101 -14.77 -17.86 -10.71
N ARG A 102 -14.27 -17.22 -11.77
CA ARG A 102 -12.83 -16.97 -11.98
C ARG A 102 -12.29 -15.88 -11.06
N GLY A 103 -13.15 -15.04 -10.47
CA GLY A 103 -12.74 -13.93 -9.62
C GLY A 103 -12.08 -12.79 -10.40
N GLU A 104 -12.58 -12.52 -11.59
CA GLU A 104 -12.15 -11.39 -12.42
C GLU A 104 -12.74 -10.07 -11.89
N VAL A 105 -12.33 -9.72 -10.68
CA VAL A 105 -12.76 -8.48 -10.02
C VAL A 105 -12.10 -7.27 -10.66
N THR A 106 -12.82 -6.16 -10.70
CA THR A 106 -12.25 -4.86 -11.05
C THR A 106 -11.39 -4.38 -9.89
N HIS A 107 -10.10 -4.15 -10.15
CA HIS A 107 -9.18 -3.61 -9.17
C HIS A 107 -9.06 -2.09 -9.32
N TYR A 108 -9.12 -1.42 -8.20
CA TYR A 108 -8.71 -0.02 -8.02
C TYR A 108 -7.32 0.00 -7.40
N VAL A 109 -6.65 1.13 -7.50
CA VAL A 109 -5.28 1.26 -7.01
C VAL A 109 -5.14 2.49 -6.11
N VAL A 110 -4.41 2.33 -5.01
CA VAL A 110 -3.82 3.42 -4.25
C VAL A 110 -2.32 3.26 -4.30
N THR A 111 -1.61 4.26 -4.80
CA THR A 111 -0.15 4.26 -4.83
C THR A 111 0.38 5.14 -3.72
N VAL A 112 1.18 4.54 -2.84
CA VAL A 112 1.93 5.21 -1.76
C VAL A 112 3.37 5.31 -2.21
N ILE A 113 3.89 6.53 -2.30
CA ILE A 113 5.22 6.82 -2.85
C ILE A 113 6.27 6.78 -1.74
N GLU A 114 7.46 6.22 -2.04
CA GLU A 114 8.63 6.25 -1.16
C GLU A 114 8.96 7.69 -0.72
N GLY A 115 9.28 7.88 0.55
CA GLY A 115 9.57 9.18 1.13
C GLY A 115 8.35 10.04 1.50
N TRP A 116 7.12 9.56 1.27
CA TRP A 116 5.93 10.21 1.80
C TRP A 116 5.86 10.08 3.32
N SER A 117 5.21 11.05 3.97
CA SER A 117 4.80 10.94 5.36
C SER A 117 3.48 10.18 5.49
N MET A 118 3.17 9.70 6.70
CA MET A 118 1.86 9.11 7.01
C MET A 118 0.71 10.06 6.68
N ARG A 119 0.87 11.36 6.90
CA ARG A 119 -0.14 12.37 6.52
C ARG A 119 -0.44 12.37 5.02
N GLN A 120 0.58 12.23 4.17
CA GLN A 120 0.40 12.15 2.72
C GLN A 120 -0.27 10.84 2.31
N MET A 121 0.11 9.71 2.93
CA MET A 121 -0.57 8.45 2.72
C MET A 121 -2.06 8.54 3.11
N ARG A 122 -2.39 9.12 4.26
CA ARG A 122 -3.79 9.34 4.66
C ARG A 122 -4.55 10.16 3.65
N ALA A 123 -3.97 11.26 3.18
CA ALA A 123 -4.62 12.14 2.23
C ALA A 123 -5.00 11.43 0.92
N VAL A 124 -4.14 10.54 0.39
CA VAL A 124 -4.46 9.80 -0.84
C VAL A 124 -5.47 8.68 -0.59
N VAL A 125 -5.41 8.01 0.57
CA VAL A 125 -6.39 6.98 0.94
C VAL A 125 -7.76 7.61 1.17
N ASP A 126 -7.84 8.73 1.90
CA ASP A 126 -9.09 9.44 2.17
C ASP A 126 -9.72 10.05 0.90
N ALA A 127 -8.91 10.35 -0.12
CA ALA A 127 -9.38 10.87 -1.39
C ALA A 127 -9.90 9.79 -2.37
N GLU A 128 -9.70 8.51 -2.08
CA GLU A 128 -10.04 7.41 -3.00
C GLU A 128 -11.53 7.00 -2.88
N PRO A 129 -12.40 7.37 -3.85
CA PRO A 129 -13.85 7.18 -3.71
C PRO A 129 -14.29 5.71 -3.82
N ALA A 130 -13.43 4.83 -4.29
CA ALA A 130 -13.74 3.40 -4.37
C ALA A 130 -13.51 2.66 -3.05
N LEU A 131 -12.85 3.27 -2.06
CA LEU A 131 -12.68 2.73 -0.71
C LEU A 131 -13.89 3.05 0.19
N LYS A 132 -14.12 2.18 1.15
CA LYS A 132 -14.96 2.46 2.31
C LYS A 132 -14.06 3.04 3.41
N HIS A 133 -14.32 4.31 3.78
CA HIS A 133 -13.51 5.07 4.73
C HIS A 133 -13.89 4.77 6.20
N ASP A 134 -13.57 3.55 6.66
CA ASP A 134 -13.82 3.12 8.05
C ASP A 134 -12.83 3.75 9.05
N THR A 135 -11.76 4.41 8.55
CA THR A 135 -10.75 5.11 9.37
C THR A 135 -10.90 6.63 9.37
N ALA A 136 -11.91 7.18 8.66
CA ALA A 136 -12.14 8.61 8.56
C ALA A 136 -12.27 9.26 9.95
N GLY A 137 -11.49 10.33 10.18
CA GLY A 137 -11.51 11.08 11.44
C GLY A 137 -10.85 10.37 12.64
N MET A 138 -10.28 9.17 12.47
CA MET A 138 -9.55 8.49 13.53
C MET A 138 -8.23 9.18 13.83
N SER A 139 -7.84 9.22 15.11
CA SER A 139 -6.48 9.56 15.50
C SER A 139 -5.48 8.50 15.00
N ASP A 140 -4.20 8.85 14.94
CA ASP A 140 -3.15 7.92 14.57
C ASP A 140 -3.10 6.70 15.50
N ALA A 141 -3.24 6.90 16.82
CA ALA A 141 -3.29 5.82 17.79
C ALA A 141 -4.52 4.91 17.62
N ASP A 142 -5.68 5.47 17.21
CA ASP A 142 -6.89 4.68 16.95
C ASP A 142 -6.77 3.87 15.67
N LEU A 143 -6.17 4.44 14.62
CA LEU A 143 -5.84 3.72 13.39
C LEU A 143 -4.93 2.53 13.69
N MET A 144 -3.82 2.75 14.41
CA MET A 144 -2.87 1.69 14.75
C MET A 144 -3.53 0.57 15.54
N ARG A 145 -4.35 0.92 16.54
CA ARG A 145 -5.16 -0.06 17.29
C ARG A 145 -6.15 -0.82 16.39
N LYS A 146 -6.80 -0.11 15.46
CA LYS A 146 -7.79 -0.70 14.54
C LYS A 146 -7.18 -1.73 13.60
N ILE A 147 -5.95 -1.51 13.15
CA ILE A 147 -5.23 -2.48 12.31
C ILE A 147 -4.55 -3.59 13.12
N GLY A 148 -4.51 -3.49 14.46
CA GLY A 148 -3.90 -4.48 15.35
C GLY A 148 -2.40 -4.27 15.56
N ALA A 149 -1.87 -3.07 15.31
CA ALA A 149 -0.47 -2.70 15.55
C ALA A 149 -0.25 -2.30 17.03
N PRO A 150 0.88 -2.65 17.64
CA PRO A 150 1.22 -2.29 19.02
C PRO A 150 1.69 -0.83 19.16
N GLU A 151 2.21 -0.23 18.07
CA GLU A 151 2.71 1.14 18.06
C GLU A 151 1.56 2.14 18.01
N THR A 152 1.75 3.32 18.60
CA THR A 152 0.77 4.42 18.58
C THR A 152 1.05 5.47 17.51
N ASN A 153 2.33 5.60 17.08
CA ASN A 153 2.73 6.48 16.01
C ASN A 153 2.89 5.69 14.72
N PRO A 154 2.18 6.04 13.64
CA PRO A 154 2.17 5.31 12.38
C PRO A 154 3.35 5.64 11.45
N GLU A 155 4.11 6.73 11.71
CA GLU A 155 5.12 7.22 10.79
C GLU A 155 6.20 6.17 10.50
N GLY A 156 6.47 5.94 9.21
CA GLY A 156 7.43 4.96 8.74
C GLY A 156 6.97 3.51 8.74
N LEU A 157 5.81 3.19 9.36
CA LEU A 157 5.39 1.81 9.61
C LEU A 157 4.56 1.18 8.48
N PHE A 158 4.31 1.91 7.39
CA PHE A 158 3.59 1.41 6.21
C PHE A 158 4.52 1.34 5.01
N PHE A 159 4.55 0.21 4.33
CA PHE A 159 5.43 0.05 3.17
C PHE A 159 4.89 0.86 1.99
N PRO A 160 5.70 1.70 1.34
CA PRO A 160 5.30 2.39 0.11
C PRO A 160 5.24 1.39 -1.05
N ASP A 161 4.04 1.26 -1.65
CA ASP A 161 3.78 0.36 -2.78
C ASP A 161 2.49 0.78 -3.50
N THR A 162 2.14 0.07 -4.56
CA THR A 162 0.84 0.17 -5.23
C THR A 162 -0.10 -0.92 -4.69
N TYR A 163 -1.15 -0.50 -3.99
CA TYR A 163 -2.12 -1.38 -3.36
C TYR A 163 -3.35 -1.56 -4.23
N LEU A 164 -3.61 -2.80 -4.61
CA LEU A 164 -4.82 -3.20 -5.35
C LEU A 164 -5.94 -3.53 -4.39
N PHE A 165 -7.15 -3.07 -4.68
CA PHE A 165 -8.33 -3.36 -3.88
C PHE A 165 -9.60 -3.43 -4.73
N ALA A 166 -10.63 -4.09 -4.24
CA ALA A 166 -11.95 -4.12 -4.87
C ALA A 166 -12.79 -2.92 -4.40
N ARG A 167 -13.70 -2.41 -5.25
CA ARG A 167 -14.62 -1.34 -4.86
C ARG A 167 -15.38 -1.70 -3.58
N GLY A 168 -15.42 -0.76 -2.64
CA GLY A 168 -16.07 -0.94 -1.34
C GLY A 168 -15.25 -1.74 -0.32
N SER A 169 -13.99 -2.09 -0.63
CA SER A 169 -13.06 -2.61 0.39
C SER A 169 -12.81 -1.55 1.46
N SER A 170 -12.63 -2.01 2.70
CA SER A 170 -12.29 -1.13 3.82
C SER A 170 -10.85 -0.61 3.69
N ASP A 171 -10.64 0.67 3.94
CA ASP A 171 -9.32 1.28 4.06
C ASP A 171 -8.49 0.67 5.22
N VAL A 172 -9.15 0.12 6.26
CA VAL A 172 -8.50 -0.65 7.32
C VAL A 172 -7.69 -1.83 6.77
N GLU A 173 -8.22 -2.52 5.74
CA GLU A 173 -7.54 -3.66 5.13
C GLU A 173 -6.30 -3.20 4.35
N LEU A 174 -6.38 -2.06 3.66
CA LEU A 174 -5.24 -1.46 2.96
C LEU A 174 -4.14 -1.07 3.95
N TYR A 175 -4.48 -0.33 5.02
CA TYR A 175 -3.52 0.03 6.06
C TYR A 175 -2.91 -1.21 6.72
N ARG A 176 -3.72 -2.20 7.08
CA ARG A 176 -3.21 -3.46 7.66
C ARG A 176 -2.22 -4.17 6.74
N HIS A 177 -2.53 -4.25 5.45
CA HIS A 177 -1.65 -4.87 4.46
C HIS A 177 -0.34 -4.10 4.31
N ALA A 178 -0.40 -2.77 4.22
CA ALA A 178 0.80 -1.93 4.13
C ALA A 178 1.69 -2.05 5.38
N TYR A 179 1.09 -2.07 6.58
CA TYR A 179 1.78 -2.30 7.84
C TYR A 179 2.45 -3.69 7.88
N GLN A 180 1.70 -4.75 7.61
CA GLN A 180 2.23 -6.12 7.60
C GLN A 180 3.37 -6.29 6.59
N THR A 181 3.25 -5.65 5.42
CA THR A 181 4.30 -5.64 4.40
C THR A 181 5.57 -4.98 4.93
N MET A 182 5.46 -3.80 5.58
CA MET A 182 6.60 -3.14 6.20
C MET A 182 7.24 -4.02 7.27
N GLN A 183 6.45 -4.58 8.20
CA GLN A 183 6.97 -5.45 9.26
C GLN A 183 7.73 -6.65 8.68
N LYS A 184 7.17 -7.29 7.67
CA LYS A 184 7.83 -8.41 6.99
C LYS A 184 9.14 -7.99 6.33
N ARG A 185 9.13 -6.92 5.53
CA ARG A 185 10.31 -6.41 4.82
C ARG A 185 11.42 -5.99 5.78
N LEU A 186 11.05 -5.28 6.85
CA LEU A 186 11.97 -4.84 7.89
C LEU A 186 12.62 -6.03 8.62
N ASN A 187 11.83 -7.01 9.05
CA ASN A 187 12.35 -8.19 9.74
C ASN A 187 13.23 -9.04 8.84
N ASP A 188 12.83 -9.25 7.58
CA ASP A 188 13.62 -10.00 6.59
C ASP A 188 14.97 -9.30 6.31
N ALA A 189 14.98 -7.96 6.24
CA ALA A 189 16.19 -7.17 6.05
C ALA A 189 17.07 -7.14 7.32
N TRP A 190 16.45 -6.99 8.49
CA TRP A 190 17.14 -7.02 9.79
C TRP A 190 17.88 -8.34 10.03
N ALA A 191 17.28 -9.47 9.67
CA ALA A 191 17.90 -10.78 9.78
C ALA A 191 19.19 -10.90 8.94
N LYS A 192 19.33 -10.12 7.88
CA LYS A 192 20.46 -10.12 6.93
C LYS A 192 21.38 -8.89 7.08
N ARG A 193 21.23 -8.16 8.20
CA ARG A 193 21.99 -6.93 8.43
C ARG A 193 23.50 -7.19 8.60
N SER A 194 24.30 -6.19 8.30
CA SER A 194 25.72 -6.16 8.64
C SER A 194 25.93 -6.26 10.16
N LEU A 195 27.07 -6.81 10.56
CA LEU A 195 27.48 -6.82 11.97
C LEU A 195 27.89 -5.39 12.41
N ASP A 196 27.89 -5.16 13.72
CA ASP A 196 28.35 -3.92 14.37
C ASP A 196 27.61 -2.64 13.95
N LEU A 197 26.33 -2.74 13.58
CA LEU A 197 25.49 -1.57 13.40
C LEU A 197 25.17 -0.91 14.75
N PRO A 198 25.07 0.44 14.81
CA PRO A 198 24.76 1.16 16.04
C PRO A 198 23.29 1.05 16.46
N TYR A 199 22.47 0.34 15.71
CA TYR A 199 21.04 0.15 16.00
C TYR A 199 20.83 -1.03 16.97
N LYS A 200 19.96 -0.82 17.96
CA LYS A 200 19.58 -1.85 18.94
C LYS A 200 18.34 -2.64 18.49
N THR A 201 17.49 -2.03 17.69
CA THR A 201 16.19 -2.58 17.29
C THR A 201 15.94 -2.40 15.79
N PRO A 202 15.06 -3.23 15.18
CA PRO A 202 14.60 -2.99 13.81
C PRO A 202 13.98 -1.60 13.62
N TYR A 203 13.29 -1.07 14.63
CA TYR A 203 12.67 0.25 14.57
C TYR A 203 13.69 1.39 14.45
N GLU A 204 14.83 1.29 15.14
CA GLU A 204 15.93 2.26 14.97
C GLU A 204 16.53 2.21 13.56
N ALA A 205 16.65 1.01 12.97
CA ALA A 205 17.06 0.86 11.58
C ALA A 205 16.04 1.46 10.60
N LEU A 206 14.73 1.29 10.87
CA LEU A 206 13.66 1.91 10.10
C LEU A 206 13.72 3.44 10.19
N THR A 207 14.02 3.97 11.38
CA THR A 207 14.21 5.41 11.60
C THR A 207 15.36 5.95 10.76
N MET A 208 16.50 5.27 10.75
CA MET A 208 17.63 5.64 9.90
C MET A 208 17.28 5.51 8.41
N ALA A 209 16.59 4.45 8.00
CA ALA A 209 16.17 4.28 6.62
C ALA A 209 15.29 5.44 6.13
N SER A 210 14.41 5.95 6.99
CA SER A 210 13.56 7.10 6.67
C SER A 210 14.34 8.40 6.46
N ILE A 211 15.46 8.58 7.19
CA ILE A 211 16.38 9.70 7.00
C ILE A 211 17.09 9.56 5.65
N ILE A 212 17.66 8.39 5.38
CA ILE A 212 18.35 8.09 4.11
C ILE A 212 17.40 8.29 2.92
N GLU A 213 16.13 7.89 3.04
CA GLU A 213 15.11 8.08 2.01
C GLU A 213 14.90 9.56 1.67
N LYS A 214 14.96 10.44 2.67
CA LYS A 214 14.77 11.88 2.50
C LYS A 214 16.04 12.63 2.05
N GLU A 215 17.22 12.04 2.27
CA GLU A 215 18.50 12.70 1.94
C GLU A 215 18.86 12.60 0.47
N THR A 216 18.56 11.49 -0.20
CA THR A 216 19.02 11.31 -1.57
C THR A 216 18.00 10.71 -2.51
N GLY A 217 17.87 11.35 -3.69
CA GLY A 217 17.24 10.76 -4.87
C GLY A 217 18.18 9.83 -5.66
N GLN A 218 19.50 9.88 -5.40
CA GLN A 218 20.53 9.09 -6.09
C GLN A 218 20.62 7.68 -5.49
N LYS A 219 20.08 6.70 -6.21
CA LYS A 219 20.02 5.30 -5.75
C LYS A 219 21.42 4.72 -5.42
N LEU A 220 22.46 5.10 -6.18
CA LEU A 220 23.79 4.57 -6.04
C LEU A 220 24.54 5.11 -4.80
N GLU A 221 24.12 6.23 -4.24
CA GLU A 221 24.77 6.87 -3.08
C GLU A 221 24.15 6.50 -1.73
N ARG A 222 22.97 5.85 -1.72
CA ARG A 222 22.26 5.51 -0.47
C ARG A 222 23.14 4.76 0.54
N SER A 223 23.89 3.77 0.09
CA SER A 223 24.77 3.00 0.97
C SER A 223 25.97 3.82 1.51
N MET A 224 26.49 4.78 0.75
CA MET A 224 27.52 5.70 1.20
C MET A 224 26.98 6.73 2.19
N ILE A 225 25.80 7.30 1.96
CA ILE A 225 25.11 8.20 2.89
C ILE A 225 24.80 7.46 4.20
N ALA A 226 24.32 6.22 4.10
CA ALA A 226 24.12 5.36 5.25
C ALA A 226 25.42 5.16 6.06
N ALA A 227 26.56 4.94 5.38
CA ALA A 227 27.86 4.81 6.03
C ALA A 227 28.23 6.07 6.82
N VAL A 228 28.00 7.27 6.25
CA VAL A 228 28.25 8.54 6.96
C VAL A 228 27.43 8.62 8.25
N PHE A 229 26.13 8.36 8.19
CA PHE A 229 25.27 8.44 9.37
C PHE A 229 25.59 7.36 10.41
N VAL A 230 25.88 6.13 9.98
CA VAL A 230 26.33 5.05 10.86
C VAL A 230 27.63 5.43 11.57
N ASN A 231 28.60 5.98 10.86
CA ASN A 231 29.88 6.41 11.43
C ASN A 231 29.69 7.58 12.39
N ARG A 232 28.80 8.53 12.11
CA ARG A 232 28.46 9.63 13.03
C ARG A 232 27.81 9.08 14.31
N LEU A 233 26.84 8.17 14.21
CA LEU A 233 26.25 7.54 15.39
C LEU A 233 27.27 6.81 16.26
N ARG A 234 28.21 6.04 15.65
CA ARG A 234 29.30 5.35 16.37
C ARG A 234 30.20 6.31 17.12
N LYS A 235 30.41 7.51 16.59
CA LYS A 235 31.24 8.57 17.18
C LYS A 235 30.46 9.55 18.08
N ASN A 236 29.16 9.27 18.32
CA ASN A 236 28.25 10.18 19.05
C ASN A 236 28.20 11.60 18.46
N MET A 237 28.41 11.73 17.15
CA MET A 237 28.29 12.99 16.43
C MET A 237 26.83 13.30 16.13
N LEU A 238 26.48 14.58 16.04
CA LEU A 238 25.19 15.07 15.55
C LEU A 238 24.98 14.60 14.11
N LEU A 239 23.79 14.12 13.77
CA LEU A 239 23.48 13.70 12.38
C LEU A 239 23.41 14.89 11.43
N GLN A 240 22.87 16.04 11.88
CA GLN A 240 22.81 17.31 11.15
C GLN A 240 22.18 17.15 9.76
N THR A 241 20.97 16.66 9.74
CA THR A 241 20.22 16.38 8.53
C THR A 241 18.93 17.20 8.48
N ASP A 242 18.79 18.05 7.47
CA ASP A 242 17.68 18.99 7.28
C ASP A 242 16.29 18.29 7.29
N PRO A 243 16.09 17.13 6.64
CA PRO A 243 14.81 16.45 6.65
C PRO A 243 14.22 16.17 8.03
N THR A 244 15.06 15.93 9.04
CA THR A 244 14.55 15.70 10.40
C THR A 244 13.97 16.98 11.01
N VAL A 245 14.61 18.12 10.78
CA VAL A 245 14.13 19.43 11.24
C VAL A 245 12.86 19.79 10.50
N ILE A 246 12.82 19.60 9.19
CA ILE A 246 11.62 19.83 8.35
C ILE A 246 10.44 18.99 8.85
N TYR A 247 10.68 17.71 9.16
CA TYR A 247 9.65 16.85 9.72
C TYR A 247 9.15 17.37 11.08
N GLY A 248 10.08 17.77 11.96
CA GLY A 248 9.76 18.32 13.27
C GLY A 248 8.97 19.65 13.21
N LEU A 249 9.17 20.46 12.18
CA LEU A 249 8.37 21.67 11.92
C LEU A 249 6.95 21.32 11.46
N GLY A 250 6.76 20.19 10.81
CA GLY A 250 5.45 19.71 10.38
C GLY A 250 4.71 20.72 9.49
N ALA A 251 3.49 21.10 9.89
CA ALA A 251 2.65 22.02 9.13
C ALA A 251 3.17 23.48 9.14
N SER A 252 4.08 23.85 10.03
CA SER A 252 4.68 25.18 10.08
C SER A 252 5.84 25.37 9.10
N PHE A 253 6.29 24.32 8.42
CA PHE A 253 7.29 24.43 7.37
C PHE A 253 6.72 25.06 6.11
N ASP A 254 7.22 26.23 5.74
CA ASP A 254 6.76 27.04 4.59
C ASP A 254 7.60 26.83 3.31
N GLY A 255 8.44 25.79 3.28
CA GLY A 255 9.31 25.47 2.14
C GLY A 255 10.71 26.06 2.25
N ASN A 256 11.01 26.87 3.29
CA ASN A 256 12.32 27.49 3.48
C ASN A 256 12.85 27.23 4.90
N LEU A 257 13.92 26.44 5.00
CA LEU A 257 14.57 26.12 6.27
C LEU A 257 15.52 27.27 6.67
N ARG A 258 15.26 27.87 7.81
CA ARG A 258 15.98 29.04 8.30
C ARG A 258 16.98 28.67 9.38
N LYS A 259 18.00 29.50 9.58
CA LYS A 259 19.01 29.31 10.65
C LYS A 259 18.38 29.15 12.05
N ARG A 260 17.31 29.89 12.35
CA ARG A 260 16.57 29.75 13.61
C ARG A 260 15.98 28.37 13.80
N ASP A 261 15.51 27.72 12.69
CA ASP A 261 14.88 26.40 12.74
C ASP A 261 15.93 25.32 13.05
N LEU A 262 17.16 25.48 12.53
CA LEU A 262 18.29 24.61 12.86
C LEU A 262 18.78 24.79 14.31
N GLN A 263 18.51 25.95 14.94
CA GLN A 263 18.94 26.26 16.31
C GLN A 263 17.84 25.98 17.36
N THR A 264 16.60 25.81 16.93
CA THR A 264 15.48 25.53 17.83
C THR A 264 15.51 24.07 18.24
N ASP A 265 15.64 23.81 19.54
CA ASP A 265 15.65 22.43 20.04
C ASP A 265 14.26 21.79 19.97
N THR A 266 14.17 20.70 19.24
CA THR A 266 12.99 19.83 19.15
C THR A 266 13.42 18.38 19.22
N PRO A 267 12.52 17.43 19.53
CA PRO A 267 12.86 16.00 19.52
C PRO A 267 13.41 15.49 18.18
N TYR A 268 13.11 16.18 17.09
CA TYR A 268 13.55 15.83 15.73
C TYR A 268 14.75 16.63 15.25
N ASN A 269 15.24 17.61 16.01
CA ASN A 269 16.35 18.45 15.55
C ASN A 269 17.70 17.77 15.77
N THR A 270 18.22 17.14 14.73
CA THR A 270 19.52 16.46 14.72
C THR A 270 20.73 17.42 14.63
N TYR A 271 20.52 18.75 14.61
CA TYR A 271 21.55 19.77 14.79
C TYR A 271 21.78 20.10 16.26
N THR A 272 20.81 19.84 17.15
CA THR A 272 20.89 20.12 18.59
C THR A 272 20.95 18.87 19.43
N ARG A 273 20.48 17.73 18.91
CA ARG A 273 20.42 16.46 19.64
C ARG A 273 21.21 15.37 18.93
N THR A 274 21.98 14.59 19.70
CA THR A 274 22.68 13.41 19.21
C THR A 274 21.77 12.20 19.10
N GLY A 275 22.16 11.23 18.29
CA GLY A 275 21.38 9.99 18.09
C GLY A 275 20.30 10.13 17.02
N LEU A 276 19.43 9.13 16.97
CA LEU A 276 18.28 9.09 16.08
C LEU A 276 17.11 9.92 16.63
N PRO A 277 16.27 10.51 15.78
CA PRO A 277 14.99 11.06 16.20
C PRO A 277 14.09 9.98 16.78
N PRO A 278 13.03 10.34 17.55
CA PRO A 278 12.20 9.37 18.28
C PRO A 278 11.39 8.45 17.38
N THR A 279 11.12 8.85 16.15
CA THR A 279 10.38 8.06 15.16
C THR A 279 11.00 8.19 13.77
N PRO A 280 10.65 7.34 12.81
CA PRO A 280 10.86 7.62 11.40
C PRO A 280 10.26 8.99 11.01
N ILE A 281 10.72 9.55 9.91
CA ILE A 281 10.29 10.87 9.38
C ILE A 281 9.63 10.76 7.99
N ALA A 282 9.54 9.56 7.45
CA ALA A 282 8.91 9.25 6.18
C ALA A 282 8.68 7.74 6.08
N LEU A 283 7.96 7.31 5.05
CA LEU A 283 7.77 5.92 4.64
C LEU A 283 8.95 5.50 3.73
N PRO A 284 9.94 4.76 4.22
CA PRO A 284 11.10 4.40 3.41
C PRO A 284 10.82 3.21 2.50
N GLY A 285 11.40 3.22 1.31
CA GLY A 285 11.41 2.09 0.39
C GLY A 285 12.45 1.03 0.75
N MET A 286 12.41 -0.09 0.01
CA MET A 286 13.31 -1.23 0.27
C MET A 286 14.78 -0.86 0.11
N ALA A 287 15.12 0.02 -0.83
CA ALA A 287 16.49 0.43 -1.08
C ALA A 287 17.11 1.19 0.10
N SER A 288 16.33 2.05 0.77
CA SER A 288 16.79 2.78 1.96
C SER A 288 16.87 1.87 3.19
N LEU A 289 15.95 0.90 3.34
CA LEU A 289 16.07 -0.15 4.36
C LEU A 289 17.35 -0.97 4.19
N GLN A 290 17.65 -1.39 2.97
CA GLN A 290 18.86 -2.15 2.66
C GLN A 290 20.12 -1.31 2.91
N ALA A 291 20.14 -0.03 2.53
CA ALA A 291 21.26 0.86 2.77
C ALA A 291 21.52 1.09 4.26
N ALA A 292 20.46 1.32 5.05
CA ALA A 292 20.59 1.47 6.51
C ALA A 292 21.18 0.22 7.17
N LEU A 293 20.80 -0.96 6.71
CA LEU A 293 21.19 -2.24 7.29
C LEU A 293 22.48 -2.83 6.70
N ASN A 294 22.91 -2.35 5.53
CA ASN A 294 24.13 -2.76 4.85
C ASN A 294 24.83 -1.53 4.24
N PRO A 295 25.34 -0.62 5.09
CA PRO A 295 26.07 0.56 4.63
C PRO A 295 27.33 0.16 3.86
N ALA A 296 27.78 1.02 2.96
CA ALA A 296 29.03 0.81 2.24
C ALA A 296 30.22 0.78 3.22
N PRO A 297 31.27 -0.01 2.96
CA PRO A 297 32.49 0.05 3.75
C PRO A 297 33.20 1.39 3.51
N SER A 298 33.09 2.31 4.47
CA SER A 298 33.65 3.67 4.36
C SER A 298 33.86 4.30 5.73
N ASP A 299 34.89 5.09 5.88
CA ASP A 299 35.18 5.92 7.07
C ASP A 299 34.65 7.35 6.91
N ALA A 300 33.89 7.66 5.87
CA ALA A 300 33.36 8.99 5.61
C ALA A 300 32.46 9.48 6.76
N LEU A 301 32.60 10.73 7.11
CA LEU A 301 31.85 11.44 8.16
C LEU A 301 31.04 12.62 7.60
N TYR A 302 31.33 13.04 6.36
CA TYR A 302 30.77 14.22 5.72
C TYR A 302 30.46 13.90 4.26
N PHE A 303 29.47 14.56 3.73
CA PHE A 303 29.17 14.60 2.28
C PHE A 303 28.67 15.99 1.89
N VAL A 304 28.88 16.37 0.65
CA VAL A 304 28.37 17.62 0.05
C VAL A 304 28.05 17.37 -1.42
N SER A 305 26.94 17.92 -1.87
CA SER A 305 26.55 17.84 -3.29
C SER A 305 27.59 18.51 -4.20
N ARG A 306 27.91 17.86 -5.32
CA ARG A 306 28.78 18.42 -6.36
C ARG A 306 28.02 19.30 -7.36
N GLY A 307 26.68 19.32 -7.31
CA GLY A 307 25.83 20.06 -8.24
C GLY A 307 25.48 19.30 -9.53
N ASP A 308 26.07 18.16 -9.79
CA ASP A 308 25.81 17.25 -10.92
C ASP A 308 24.89 16.06 -10.52
N GLY A 309 24.31 16.12 -9.33
CA GLY A 309 23.51 15.06 -8.74
C GLY A 309 24.33 14.06 -7.94
N SER A 310 25.66 14.10 -7.95
CA SER A 310 26.54 13.28 -7.14
C SER A 310 27.05 14.02 -5.89
N SER A 311 27.60 13.26 -4.92
CA SER A 311 28.14 13.79 -3.67
C SER A 311 29.64 13.56 -3.57
N GLN A 312 30.33 14.51 -2.91
CA GLN A 312 31.70 14.33 -2.44
C GLN A 312 31.69 13.89 -0.98
N PHE A 313 32.27 12.73 -0.71
CA PHE A 313 32.43 12.19 0.64
C PHE A 313 33.79 12.53 1.23
N SER A 314 33.85 12.80 2.54
CA SER A 314 35.08 13.20 3.23
C SER A 314 35.14 12.56 4.63
N THR A 315 36.36 12.20 5.08
CA THR A 315 36.59 11.57 6.40
C THR A 315 36.83 12.57 7.51
N ASN A 316 37.13 13.82 7.16
CA ASN A 316 37.44 14.90 8.10
C ASN A 316 36.83 16.24 7.66
N LEU A 317 36.73 17.17 8.62
CA LEU A 317 36.12 18.49 8.41
C LEU A 317 36.94 19.39 7.44
N THR A 318 38.25 19.27 7.42
CA THR A 318 39.11 20.08 6.54
C THR A 318 38.83 19.79 5.08
N ASP A 319 38.80 18.51 4.72
CA ASP A 319 38.50 18.09 3.35
C ASP A 319 37.04 18.37 2.96
N HIS A 320 36.12 18.23 3.92
CA HIS A 320 34.73 18.63 3.71
C HIS A 320 34.62 20.14 3.40
N ASN A 321 35.21 20.99 4.19
CA ASN A 321 35.20 22.44 3.97
C ASN A 321 35.83 22.83 2.62
N ARG A 322 36.89 22.14 2.21
CA ARG A 322 37.48 22.32 0.86
C ARG A 322 36.49 21.95 -0.23
N ALA A 323 35.77 20.82 -0.06
CA ALA A 323 34.75 20.40 -1.01
C ALA A 323 33.56 21.38 -1.05
N VAL A 324 33.09 21.89 0.10
CA VAL A 324 32.02 22.91 0.17
C VAL A 324 32.47 24.20 -0.56
N ASN A 325 33.69 24.68 -0.34
CA ASN A 325 34.21 25.86 -1.03
C ASN A 325 34.24 25.65 -2.54
N LYS A 326 34.73 24.48 -3.00
CA LYS A 326 34.81 24.13 -4.41
C LYS A 326 33.44 24.03 -5.08
N TYR A 327 32.49 23.26 -4.49
CA TYR A 327 31.26 22.87 -5.18
C TYR A 327 30.07 23.78 -4.90
N GLN A 328 30.03 24.44 -3.72
CA GLN A 328 28.90 25.29 -3.35
C GLN A 328 29.21 26.79 -3.41
N ARG A 329 30.48 27.17 -3.21
CA ARG A 329 30.89 28.60 -3.17
C ARG A 329 31.67 29.03 -4.40
N GLY A 330 32.03 28.11 -5.29
CA GLY A 330 32.80 28.42 -6.51
C GLY A 330 34.22 28.96 -6.22
N GLN A 331 34.76 28.69 -5.01
CA GLN A 331 36.09 29.09 -4.59
C GLN A 331 37.06 27.90 -4.77
N PRO A 332 38.23 28.12 -5.39
CA PRO A 332 39.20 27.05 -5.61
C PRO A 332 39.78 26.48 -4.31
#